data_94095a3751483478c2b86ae9482b7c6f
#
_entry.id   94095a3751483478c2b86ae9482b7c6f
#
_cell.length_a   1.000
_cell.length_b   1.000
_cell.length_c   1.000
_cell.angle_alpha   90.00
_cell.angle_beta   90.00
_cell.angle_gamma   90.00
#
_symmetry.space_group_name_H-M   'P 1'
#
loop_
_entity.id
_entity.type
_entity.pdbx_description
1 polymer ?
#
loop_
_entity_poly.entity_id
_entity_poly.type
_entity_poly.pdbx_seq_one_letter_code
_entity_poly.pdbx_strand_id
1 'polypeptide(L)'
;RANVGYLPEYGAPVLMPPSDRFSTFLNFALGVAGAINSDIRLKENIEYVGSSPQGHNIWEFNYKGNSTRYRGAMAQEVAKINPMAVGIDENNELTVDYSKIDVDMVEVT
;
A
#
# COMPACT_ATOMS: atom_id res chain seq x y z
N ARG A 1 -4.30 13.40 -7.14
CA ARG A 1 -3.45 14.03 -6.17
C ARG A 1 -2.01 13.81 -6.57
N ALA A 2 -1.30 14.85 -6.55
CA ALA A 2 0.09 14.72 -6.89
C ALA A 2 0.78 13.80 -5.91
N ASN A 3 0.31 13.78 -4.74
CA ASN A 3 0.79 12.93 -3.68
C ASN A 3 2.26 13.02 -3.42
N VAL A 4 2.92 13.81 -4.18
CA VAL A 4 4.34 13.86 -4.09
C VAL A 4 4.73 14.93 -3.16
N GLY A 5 5.69 14.68 -2.35
CA GLY A 5 6.24 15.67 -1.48
C GLY A 5 5.36 16.09 -0.34
N TYR A 6 4.18 15.61 -0.28
CA TYR A 6 3.30 16.04 0.77
C TYR A 6 3.53 15.25 2.05
N LEU A 7 4.33 14.24 2.02
CA LEU A 7 4.58 13.41 3.18
C LEU A 7 6.07 13.20 3.37
N PRO A 8 6.77 14.25 3.76
CA PRO A 8 8.20 14.11 3.94
C PRO A 8 8.57 13.08 5.02
N GLU A 9 7.70 12.87 5.98
CA GLU A 9 7.96 11.86 7.00
C GLU A 9 7.95 10.45 6.43
N TYR A 10 7.38 10.28 5.26
CA TYR A 10 7.43 8.99 4.56
C TYR A 10 8.60 8.92 3.61
N GLY A 11 9.35 9.99 3.50
CA GLY A 11 10.29 10.10 2.44
C GLY A 11 9.57 10.39 1.15
N ALA A 12 10.29 10.52 0.08
CA ALA A 12 9.66 10.74 -1.21
C ALA A 12 8.78 9.57 -1.55
N PRO A 13 7.61 9.81 -2.10
CA PRO A 13 6.82 8.72 -2.62
C PRO A 13 7.66 7.97 -3.64
N VAL A 14 7.82 6.71 -3.41
CA VAL A 14 8.72 5.93 -4.22
C VAL A 14 7.92 5.05 -5.12
N LEU A 15 8.21 5.13 -6.40
CA LEU A 15 7.73 4.12 -7.30
C LEU A 15 8.48 2.86 -6.95
N MET A 16 7.80 1.78 -6.86
CA MET A 16 8.45 0.52 -6.57
C MET A 16 9.52 0.30 -7.61
N PRO A 17 10.75 0.02 -7.20
CA PRO A 17 11.83 -0.15 -8.16
C PRO A 17 11.49 -1.26 -9.15
N PRO A 18 11.53 -0.97 -10.43
CA PRO A 18 11.15 -2.00 -11.41
C PRO A 18 12.10 -3.20 -11.42
N SER A 19 13.29 -3.03 -10.93
CA SER A 19 14.23 -4.14 -10.86
C SER A 19 13.92 -5.09 -9.73
N ASP A 20 13.09 -4.68 -8.80
CA ASP A 20 12.69 -5.54 -7.68
C ASP A 20 11.62 -6.49 -8.17
N ARG A 21 11.92 -7.77 -8.14
CA ARG A 21 10.95 -8.77 -8.60
C ARG A 21 9.64 -8.70 -7.85
N PHE A 22 9.71 -8.40 -6.57
CA PHE A 22 8.52 -8.29 -5.76
C PHE A 22 7.70 -7.08 -6.16
N SER A 23 8.37 -5.96 -6.40
CA SER A 23 7.69 -4.75 -6.87
C SER A 23 7.06 -4.99 -8.22
N THR A 24 7.76 -5.72 -9.09
CA THR A 24 7.20 -6.06 -10.38
C THR A 24 5.95 -6.92 -10.23
N PHE A 25 6.00 -7.87 -9.29
CA PHE A 25 4.85 -8.69 -8.99
C PHE A 25 3.67 -7.82 -8.53
N LEU A 26 3.92 -6.89 -7.63
CA LEU A 26 2.88 -5.99 -7.15
C LEU A 26 2.28 -5.20 -8.30
N ASN A 27 3.13 -4.62 -9.13
CA ASN A 27 2.65 -3.83 -10.26
C ASN A 27 1.87 -4.68 -11.24
N PHE A 28 2.35 -5.87 -11.50
CA PHE A 28 1.69 -6.75 -12.43
C PHE A 28 0.34 -7.21 -11.90
N ALA A 29 0.27 -7.52 -10.63
CA ALA A 29 -0.97 -8.02 -10.03
C ALA A 29 -2.06 -6.96 -10.03
N LEU A 30 -1.69 -5.70 -10.15
CA LEU A 30 -2.68 -4.64 -10.13
C LEU A 30 -3.51 -4.58 -11.38
N GLY A 31 -2.86 -4.69 -12.52
CA GLY A 31 -3.54 -4.47 -13.77
C GLY A 31 -4.10 -3.06 -13.90
N VAL A 32 -4.01 -2.25 -12.88
CA VAL A 32 -4.55 -0.90 -12.84
C VAL A 32 -3.52 0.00 -12.18
N ALA A 33 -3.25 1.13 -12.78
CA ALA A 33 -2.28 2.06 -12.23
C ALA A 33 -2.74 2.52 -10.84
N GLY A 34 -1.84 2.49 -9.89
CA GLY A 34 -2.11 2.98 -8.55
C GLY A 34 -2.70 1.98 -7.59
N ALA A 35 -3.24 0.89 -8.07
CA ALA A 35 -3.83 -0.13 -7.20
C ALA A 35 -2.75 -1.14 -6.80
N ILE A 36 -2.66 -1.43 -5.51
CA ILE A 36 -1.62 -2.30 -4.98
C ILE A 36 -2.26 -3.33 -4.06
N ASN A 37 -1.77 -4.55 -4.11
CA ASN A 37 -2.22 -5.57 -3.19
C ASN A 37 -1.96 -5.10 -1.77
N SER A 38 -3.02 -4.94 -1.02
CA SER A 38 -2.94 -4.45 0.35
C SER A 38 -3.79 -5.27 1.31
N ASP A 39 -4.12 -6.47 0.91
CA ASP A 39 -4.86 -7.39 1.75
C ASP A 39 -4.01 -7.78 2.94
N ILE A 40 -4.59 -7.68 4.13
CA ILE A 40 -3.85 -8.00 5.35
C ILE A 40 -3.34 -9.44 5.35
N ARG A 41 -4.03 -10.32 4.65
CA ARG A 41 -3.65 -11.74 4.60
C ARG A 41 -2.31 -11.96 3.91
N LEU A 42 -1.84 -10.99 3.14
CA LEU A 42 -0.56 -11.08 2.43
C LEU A 42 0.60 -10.56 3.24
N LYS A 43 0.34 -10.01 4.42
CA LYS A 43 1.33 -9.26 5.17
C LYS A 43 1.66 -9.92 6.48
N GLU A 44 2.88 -9.64 6.97
CA GLU A 44 3.33 -10.14 8.27
C GLU A 44 4.21 -9.09 8.92
N ASN A 45 4.54 -9.31 10.19
CA ASN A 45 5.37 -8.39 10.97
C ASN A 45 4.80 -6.98 10.94
N ILE A 46 3.52 -6.88 11.23
CA ILE A 46 2.74 -5.67 11.06
C ILE A 46 2.87 -4.79 12.30
N GLU A 47 3.27 -3.53 12.10
CA GLU A 47 3.45 -2.58 13.19
C GLU A 47 2.69 -1.31 12.89
N TYR A 48 1.92 -0.83 13.86
CA TYR A 48 1.17 0.40 13.73
C TYR A 48 2.11 1.60 13.86
N VAL A 49 2.02 2.55 12.95
CA VAL A 49 2.89 3.72 13.00
C VAL A 49 2.14 5.04 13.04
N GLY A 50 0.85 5.06 12.84
CA GLY A 50 0.09 6.29 12.93
C GLY A 50 -1.17 6.26 12.09
N SER A 51 -1.77 7.44 11.93
CA SER A 51 -3.01 7.57 11.16
C SER A 51 -2.92 8.78 10.26
N SER A 52 -3.62 8.70 9.14
CA SER A 52 -3.69 9.83 8.21
C SER A 52 -4.81 10.79 8.61
N PRO A 53 -4.80 12.00 8.06
CA PRO A 53 -5.90 12.94 8.33
C PRO A 53 -7.28 12.42 7.99
N GLN A 54 -7.39 11.54 7.00
CA GLN A 54 -8.68 10.94 6.65
C GLN A 54 -9.06 9.77 7.54
N GLY A 55 -8.19 9.41 8.48
CA GLY A 55 -8.53 8.37 9.43
C GLY A 55 -8.02 6.99 9.06
N HIS A 56 -7.21 6.88 8.03
CA HIS A 56 -6.63 5.59 7.67
C HIS A 56 -5.48 5.26 8.59
N ASN A 57 -5.46 4.06 9.15
CA ASN A 57 -4.32 3.61 9.92
C ASN A 57 -3.15 3.32 8.99
N ILE A 58 -1.98 3.68 9.43
CA ILE A 58 -0.75 3.48 8.67
C ILE A 58 0.09 2.44 9.38
N TRP A 59 0.54 1.45 8.64
CA TRP A 59 1.25 0.30 9.17
C TRP A 59 2.57 0.11 8.44
N GLU A 60 3.54 -0.45 9.14
CA GLU A 60 4.74 -0.99 8.51
C GLU A 60 4.65 -2.50 8.54
N PHE A 61 5.10 -3.11 7.46
CA PHE A 61 4.93 -4.55 7.30
C PHE A 61 5.87 -5.04 6.21
N ASN A 62 5.97 -6.35 6.09
CA ASN A 62 6.52 -6.96 4.88
C ASN A 62 5.50 -7.95 4.34
N TYR A 63 5.59 -8.19 3.07
CA TYR A 63 4.76 -9.22 2.47
C TYR A 63 5.37 -10.58 2.80
N LYS A 64 4.53 -11.56 2.98
CA LYS A 64 4.98 -12.88 3.38
C LYS A 64 5.98 -13.42 2.37
N GLY A 65 7.08 -13.95 2.88
CA GLY A 65 8.12 -14.48 2.04
C GLY A 65 9.10 -13.45 1.51
N ASN A 66 8.96 -12.19 1.92
CA ASN A 66 9.85 -11.12 1.48
C ASN A 66 10.23 -10.27 2.67
N SER A 67 11.51 -9.91 2.79
CA SER A 67 11.99 -9.16 3.94
C SER A 67 11.93 -7.64 3.75
N THR A 68 11.59 -7.17 2.56
CA THR A 68 11.50 -5.74 2.32
C THR A 68 10.32 -5.16 3.10
N ARG A 69 10.59 -4.07 3.83
CA ARG A 69 9.57 -3.42 4.63
C ARG A 69 8.89 -2.32 3.85
N TYR A 70 7.61 -2.20 4.05
CA TYR A 70 6.80 -1.16 3.42
C TYR A 70 5.95 -0.47 4.48
N ARG A 71 5.50 0.71 4.14
CA ARG A 71 4.56 1.46 4.97
C ARG A 71 3.34 1.77 4.12
N GLY A 72 2.16 1.47 4.63
CA GLY A 72 0.94 1.69 3.88
C GLY A 72 -0.28 1.34 4.70
N ALA A 73 -1.41 1.26 4.02
CA ALA A 73 -2.70 0.97 4.65
C ALA A 73 -3.08 -0.49 4.47
N MET A 74 -4.09 -0.91 5.19
CA MET A 74 -4.68 -2.24 5.03
C MET A 74 -5.98 -2.11 4.26
N ALA A 75 -6.12 -2.90 3.21
CA ALA A 75 -7.31 -2.83 2.37
C ALA A 75 -8.58 -3.03 3.18
N GLN A 76 -8.56 -3.95 4.14
CA GLN A 76 -9.73 -4.21 4.96
C GLN A 76 -10.19 -2.98 5.73
N GLU A 77 -9.24 -2.15 6.16
CA GLU A 77 -9.58 -0.92 6.88
C GLU A 77 -9.99 0.19 5.94
N VAL A 78 -9.30 0.30 4.80
CA VAL A 78 -9.66 1.31 3.81
C VAL A 78 -11.08 1.09 3.31
N ALA A 79 -11.48 -0.16 3.16
CA ALA A 79 -12.82 -0.48 2.68
C ALA A 79 -13.91 0.08 3.58
N LYS A 80 -13.62 0.23 4.87
CA LYS A 80 -14.61 0.76 5.81
C LYS A 80 -14.73 2.27 5.73
N ILE A 81 -13.70 2.95 5.25
CA ILE A 81 -13.67 4.40 5.19
C ILE A 81 -13.95 4.88 3.78
N ASN A 82 -13.33 4.25 2.80
CA ASN A 82 -13.46 4.66 1.40
C ASN A 82 -13.49 3.41 0.52
N PRO A 83 -14.64 2.75 0.41
CA PRO A 83 -14.73 1.52 -0.36
C PRO A 83 -14.41 1.70 -1.84
N MET A 84 -14.53 2.92 -2.35
CA MET A 84 -14.21 3.17 -3.75
C MET A 84 -12.72 3.03 -4.05
N ALA A 85 -11.90 3.03 -3.01
CA ALA A 85 -10.47 2.87 -3.17
C ALA A 85 -10.02 1.42 -3.12
N VAL A 86 -10.94 0.49 -2.87
CA VAL A 86 -10.60 -0.92 -2.68
C VAL A 86 -11.16 -1.74 -3.82
N GLY A 87 -10.32 -2.64 -4.34
CA GLY A 87 -10.73 -3.58 -5.35
C GLY A 87 -10.32 -4.99 -4.97
N ILE A 88 -10.55 -5.89 -5.88
CA ILE A 88 -10.23 -7.29 -5.70
C ILE A 88 -9.47 -7.74 -6.94
N ASP A 89 -8.41 -8.49 -6.76
CA ASP A 89 -7.67 -9.02 -7.89
C ASP A 89 -8.19 -10.41 -8.28
N GLU A 90 -7.55 -11.00 -9.28
CA GLU A 90 -8.00 -12.28 -9.80
C GLU A 90 -7.82 -13.42 -8.80
N ASN A 91 -7.02 -13.21 -7.76
CA ASN A 91 -6.79 -14.20 -6.71
C ASN A 91 -7.68 -13.98 -5.50
N ASN A 92 -8.69 -13.13 -5.61
CA ASN A 92 -9.59 -12.78 -4.52
C ASN A 92 -8.87 -12.05 -3.39
N GLU A 93 -7.79 -11.37 -3.70
CA GLU A 93 -7.05 -10.59 -2.72
C GLU A 93 -7.37 -9.12 -2.90
N LEU A 94 -7.47 -8.39 -1.80
CA LEU A 94 -7.88 -7.00 -1.85
C LEU A 94 -6.74 -6.10 -2.28
N THR A 95 -7.08 -5.08 -3.06
CA THR A 95 -6.14 -4.07 -3.51
C THR A 95 -6.60 -2.70 -3.04
N VAL A 96 -5.66 -1.77 -2.93
CA VAL A 96 -5.97 -0.39 -2.60
C VAL A 96 -5.44 0.50 -3.71
N ASP A 97 -6.30 1.38 -4.20
CA ASP A 97 -5.88 2.43 -5.11
C ASP A 97 -5.43 3.60 -4.26
N TYR A 98 -4.13 3.70 -4.06
CA TYR A 98 -3.56 4.70 -3.18
C TYR A 98 -3.72 6.13 -3.70
N SER A 99 -4.09 6.27 -4.97
CA SER A 99 -4.36 7.61 -5.50
C SER A 99 -5.66 8.19 -4.96
N LYS A 100 -6.47 7.36 -4.33
CA LYS A 100 -7.80 7.77 -3.83
C LYS A 100 -7.83 7.98 -2.32
N ILE A 101 -6.72 7.80 -1.66
CA ILE A 101 -6.63 8.00 -0.22
C ILE A 101 -5.43 8.88 0.09
N ASP A 102 -5.32 9.31 1.33
CA ASP A 102 -4.25 10.20 1.74
C ASP A 102 -3.08 9.46 2.40
N VAL A 103 -2.85 8.23 1.98
CA VAL A 103 -1.71 7.43 2.40
C VAL A 103 -0.97 7.00 1.15
N ASP A 104 0.36 7.04 1.20
CA ASP A 104 1.18 6.52 0.13
C ASP A 104 1.78 5.19 0.57
N MET A 105 1.90 4.30 -0.39
CA MET A 105 2.63 3.05 -0.18
C MET A 105 4.09 3.31 -0.49
N VAL A 106 4.94 3.19 0.51
CA VAL A 106 6.36 3.48 0.35
C VAL A 106 7.21 2.36 0.93
N GLU A 107 8.40 2.22 0.40
CA GLU A 107 9.37 1.28 0.94
C GLU A 107 10.09 1.94 2.10
N VAL A 108 10.28 1.18 3.18
CA VAL A 108 10.96 1.65 4.38
C VAL A 108 12.35 1.05 4.38
N THR A 109 13.36 1.90 4.46
CA THR A 109 14.74 1.42 4.47
C THR A 109 15.34 1.48 5.85
#